data_b995e2e7d9dd51c7b0e2105892dba381
#
_entry.id   b995e2e7d9dd51c7b0e2105892dba381
#
_cell.length_a   1.000
_cell.length_b   1.000
_cell.length_c   1.000
_cell.angle_alpha   90.00
_cell.angle_beta   90.00
_cell.angle_gamma   90.00
#
_symmetry.space_group_name_H-M   'P 1'
#
loop_
_entity.id
_entity.type
_entity.pdbx_description
1 polymer ?
#
loop_
_entity_poly.entity_id
_entity_poly.type
_entity_poly.pdbx_seq_one_letter_code
_entity_poly.pdbx_strand_id
1 'polypeptide(L)'
;AQHSTVRPTDFRYFDDPRMINDPACRRAMPELWLCNGTGAQDALLAGHMPEDRTALVEALRYLYLAPKPDAEAAPETPAKPTRLLIVTSFFADETDAHLATLAASAKAGTLDGWEVVVKPHPYLPVVERLKNLYGGAEPPSVVDGPIGNFLTPGTVVWASNSTTVALEAAFRKLPVLVQAAEDDVDLCPLQGLPGVV
;
A
#
# COMPACT_ATOMS: atom_id res chain seq x y z
N ALA A 1 2.57 17.15 10.67
CA ALA A 1 1.61 16.04 10.55
C ALA A 1 2.22 14.93 9.70
N GLN A 2 1.94 13.70 10.04
CA GLN A 2 2.30 12.53 9.25
C GLN A 2 1.57 12.58 7.89
N HIS A 3 2.30 12.40 6.80
CA HIS A 3 1.69 12.42 5.47
C HIS A 3 1.70 11.05 4.76
N SER A 4 2.45 10.09 5.28
CA SER A 4 2.56 8.73 4.75
C SER A 4 2.43 7.70 5.86
N THR A 5 2.19 6.44 5.49
CA THR A 5 2.17 5.32 6.44
C THR A 5 3.54 5.14 7.08
N VAL A 6 3.58 5.00 8.39
CA VAL A 6 4.78 4.57 9.13
C VAL A 6 4.90 3.06 9.00
N ARG A 7 6.09 2.58 8.69
CA ARG A 7 6.41 1.16 8.61
C ARG A 7 7.42 0.80 9.70
N PRO A 8 7.50 -0.46 10.14
CA PRO A 8 8.48 -0.87 11.15
C PRO A 8 9.93 -0.59 10.76
N THR A 9 10.21 -0.56 9.45
CA THR A 9 11.54 -0.28 8.88
C THR A 9 11.77 1.20 8.53
N ASP A 10 10.86 2.09 8.92
CA ASP A 10 10.95 3.51 8.60
C ASP A 10 11.78 4.27 9.63
N PHE A 11 13.11 4.18 9.49
CA PHE A 11 14.08 4.77 10.41
C PHE A 11 13.98 6.30 10.57
N ARG A 12 13.20 6.99 9.75
CA ARG A 12 12.94 8.43 9.90
C ARG A 12 12.24 8.79 11.21
N TYR A 13 11.64 7.81 11.87
CA TYR A 13 10.90 7.97 13.12
C TYR A 13 11.62 7.40 14.34
N PHE A 14 12.87 6.95 14.16
CA PHE A 14 13.69 6.40 15.24
C PHE A 14 14.87 7.32 15.49
N ASP A 15 14.73 8.19 16.46
CA ASP A 15 15.78 9.13 16.87
C ASP A 15 16.59 8.59 18.05
N ASP A 16 17.86 8.99 18.14
CA ASP A 16 18.67 8.71 19.31
C ASP A 16 18.11 9.48 20.52
N PRO A 17 17.83 8.82 21.67
CA PRO A 17 17.31 9.50 22.86
C PRO A 17 18.16 10.67 23.32
N ARG A 18 19.47 10.64 23.06
CA ARG A 18 20.38 11.76 23.37
C ARG A 18 20.08 13.00 22.52
N MET A 19 19.70 12.82 21.27
CA MET A 19 19.29 13.91 20.36
C MET A 19 17.93 14.50 20.78
N ILE A 20 16.99 13.66 21.15
CA ILE A 20 15.66 14.09 21.61
C ILE A 20 15.78 14.96 22.86
N ASN A 21 16.73 14.66 23.75
CA ASN A 21 16.94 15.39 24.98
C ASN A 21 17.91 16.59 24.84
N ASP A 22 18.65 16.70 23.74
CA ASP A 22 19.54 17.82 23.50
C ASP A 22 18.76 19.09 23.13
N PRO A 23 18.96 20.23 23.85
CA PRO A 23 18.21 21.46 23.61
C PRO A 23 18.40 22.05 22.19
N ALA A 24 19.55 21.80 21.56
CA ALA A 24 19.82 22.29 20.21
C ALA A 24 19.06 21.46 19.16
N CYS A 25 19.11 20.14 19.31
CA CYS A 25 18.36 19.22 18.44
C CYS A 25 16.85 19.39 18.61
N ARG A 26 16.37 19.57 19.85
CA ARG A 26 14.94 19.81 20.14
C ARG A 26 14.35 21.02 19.41
N ARG A 27 15.13 22.07 19.19
CA ARG A 27 14.67 23.26 18.45
C ARG A 27 14.41 22.99 16.98
N ALA A 28 15.05 21.97 16.40
CA ALA A 28 14.85 21.56 15.01
C ALA A 28 13.69 20.55 14.85
N MET A 29 13.24 19.95 15.96
CA MET A 29 12.14 18.98 15.94
C MET A 29 10.77 19.66 16.02
N PRO A 30 9.72 19.04 15.46
CA PRO A 30 8.36 19.51 15.66
C PRO A 30 7.99 19.57 17.15
N GLU A 31 7.21 20.57 17.53
CA GLU A 31 6.66 20.66 18.89
C GLU A 31 5.65 19.53 19.15
N LEU A 32 4.90 19.14 18.11
CA LEU A 32 3.87 18.12 18.18
C LEU A 32 3.86 17.28 16.89
N TRP A 33 3.87 15.96 17.05
CA TRP A 33 3.67 14.99 15.98
C TRP A 33 2.20 14.56 15.91
N LEU A 34 1.55 14.84 14.80
CA LEU A 34 0.18 14.42 14.54
C LEU A 34 0.21 13.08 13.82
N CYS A 35 -0.21 12.02 14.51
CA CYS A 35 -0.17 10.63 14.04
C CYS A 35 -1.52 10.21 13.46
N ASN A 36 -1.50 9.57 12.31
CA ASN A 36 -2.70 9.11 11.60
C ASN A 36 -3.27 7.78 12.15
N GLY A 37 -3.00 7.47 13.39
CA GLY A 37 -3.50 6.27 14.07
C GLY A 37 -2.51 5.76 15.11
N THR A 38 -2.97 4.81 15.91
CA THR A 38 -2.20 4.25 17.04
C THR A 38 -0.90 3.59 16.60
N GLY A 39 -0.89 2.82 15.50
CA GLY A 39 0.32 2.16 15.02
C GLY A 39 1.44 3.15 14.67
N ALA A 40 1.10 4.34 14.14
CA ALA A 40 2.09 5.39 13.90
C ALA A 40 2.58 6.04 15.19
N GLN A 41 1.69 6.23 16.17
CA GLN A 41 2.06 6.74 17.51
C GLN A 41 2.94 5.74 18.23
N ASP A 42 2.59 4.45 18.23
CA ASP A 42 3.36 3.39 18.86
C ASP A 42 4.78 3.30 18.28
N ALA A 43 4.93 3.45 16.96
CA ALA A 43 6.23 3.48 16.30
C ALA A 43 7.08 4.68 16.76
N LEU A 44 6.49 5.87 16.90
CA LEU A 44 7.19 7.06 17.42
C LEU A 44 7.59 6.87 18.89
N LEU A 45 6.72 6.33 19.72
CA LEU A 45 7.02 6.05 21.13
C LEU A 45 8.11 4.99 21.26
N ALA A 46 8.09 3.93 20.45
CA ALA A 46 9.16 2.95 20.36
C ALA A 46 10.49 3.58 19.90
N GLY A 47 10.43 4.60 19.05
CA GLY A 47 11.55 5.45 18.64
C GLY A 47 11.93 6.52 19.67
N HIS A 48 11.48 6.39 20.92
CA HIS A 48 11.78 7.27 22.06
C HIS A 48 11.19 8.70 21.99
N MET A 49 10.24 8.95 21.08
CA MET A 49 9.53 10.22 21.08
C MET A 49 8.73 10.38 22.38
N PRO A 50 8.81 11.52 23.08
CA PRO A 50 8.00 11.77 24.27
C PRO A 50 6.49 11.74 23.96
N GLU A 51 5.71 11.09 24.83
CA GLU A 51 4.27 10.93 24.63
C GLU A 51 3.53 12.27 24.55
N ASP A 52 3.94 13.25 25.36
CA ASP A 52 3.38 14.60 25.38
C ASP A 52 3.65 15.38 24.07
N ARG A 53 4.46 14.84 23.17
CA ARG A 53 4.75 15.38 21.84
C ARG A 53 4.06 14.63 20.71
N THR A 54 3.18 13.71 21.02
CA THR A 54 2.39 13.00 20.03
C THR A 54 0.90 13.21 20.26
N ALA A 55 0.14 13.29 19.18
CA ALA A 55 -1.32 13.33 19.25
C ALA A 55 -1.92 12.53 18.10
N LEU A 56 -3.01 11.81 18.38
CA LEU A 56 -3.77 11.11 17.37
C LEU A 56 -4.67 12.08 16.62
N VAL A 57 -4.68 11.95 15.30
CA VAL A 57 -5.56 12.69 14.39
C VAL A 57 -6.13 11.75 13.34
N GLU A 58 -7.20 12.16 12.70
CA GLU A 58 -7.74 11.43 11.58
C GLU A 58 -6.76 11.39 10.40
N ALA A 59 -6.72 10.26 9.72
CA ALA A 59 -5.94 10.06 8.50
C ALA A 59 -6.62 10.73 7.32
N LEU A 60 -6.52 12.05 7.20
CA LEU A 60 -7.20 12.87 6.18
C LEU A 60 -7.05 12.32 4.77
N ARG A 61 -5.90 11.73 4.46
CA ARG A 61 -5.63 11.06 3.18
C ARG A 61 -6.62 9.94 2.86
N TYR A 62 -7.16 9.29 3.88
CA TYR A 62 -8.01 8.11 3.74
C TYR A 62 -9.48 8.38 4.09
N LEU A 63 -9.88 9.63 4.32
CA LEU A 63 -11.28 9.98 4.64
C LEU A 63 -12.27 9.54 3.55
N TYR A 64 -11.84 9.49 2.30
CA TYR A 64 -12.68 9.02 1.19
C TYR A 64 -13.02 7.51 1.28
N LEU A 65 -12.31 6.75 2.12
CA LEU A 65 -12.59 5.34 2.41
C LEU A 65 -13.62 5.17 3.52
N ALA A 66 -13.84 6.21 4.34
CA ALA A 66 -14.80 6.16 5.42
C ALA A 66 -16.20 5.84 4.88
N PRO A 67 -16.98 4.96 5.55
CA PRO A 67 -18.35 4.70 5.17
C PRO A 67 -19.14 6.02 5.09
N LYS A 68 -19.82 6.24 3.99
CA LYS A 68 -20.74 7.36 3.89
C LYS A 68 -21.94 7.05 4.81
N PRO A 69 -22.49 8.07 5.54
CA PRO A 69 -23.62 7.86 6.45
C PRO A 69 -24.82 7.16 5.80
N ASP A 70 -25.02 7.39 4.49
CA ASP A 70 -26.14 6.86 3.72
C ASP A 70 -25.72 5.69 2.79
N ALA A 71 -24.52 5.12 2.97
CA ALA A 71 -24.10 3.97 2.16
C ALA A 71 -24.93 2.74 2.61
N GLU A 72 -25.62 2.13 1.66
CA GLU A 72 -26.23 0.81 1.89
C GLU A 72 -25.16 -0.15 2.43
N ALA A 73 -25.53 -0.95 3.42
CA ALA A 73 -24.62 -1.95 3.97
C ALA A 73 -24.08 -2.81 2.84
N ALA A 74 -22.75 -3.00 2.82
CA ALA A 74 -22.14 -3.88 1.85
C ALA A 74 -22.83 -5.25 1.92
N PRO A 75 -23.06 -5.94 0.77
CA PRO A 75 -23.74 -7.23 0.77
C PRO A 75 -23.03 -8.19 1.73
N GLU A 76 -23.79 -8.88 2.57
CA GLU A 76 -23.26 -9.79 3.59
C GLU A 76 -22.46 -10.94 3.01
N THR A 77 -22.73 -11.30 1.76
CA THR A 77 -22.01 -12.36 1.05
C THR A 77 -20.94 -11.74 0.15
N PRO A 78 -19.66 -12.05 0.37
CA PRO A 78 -18.59 -11.59 -0.51
C PRO A 78 -18.86 -12.07 -1.95
N ALA A 79 -18.82 -11.17 -2.92
CA ALA A 79 -18.87 -11.55 -4.33
C ALA A 79 -17.68 -12.48 -4.64
N LYS A 80 -17.94 -13.57 -5.41
CA LYS A 80 -16.86 -14.44 -5.89
C LYS A 80 -15.86 -13.57 -6.67
N PRO A 81 -14.57 -13.59 -6.31
CA PRO A 81 -13.59 -12.79 -7.02
C PRO A 81 -13.48 -13.23 -8.49
N THR A 82 -13.51 -12.26 -9.38
CA THR A 82 -13.37 -12.49 -10.84
C THR A 82 -12.35 -11.54 -11.46
N ARG A 83 -11.96 -10.49 -10.74
CA ARG A 83 -10.99 -9.50 -11.21
C ARG A 83 -9.73 -9.54 -10.36
N LEU A 84 -8.57 -9.51 -11.03
CA LEU A 84 -7.27 -9.34 -10.43
C LEU A 84 -6.72 -7.96 -10.81
N LEU A 85 -6.62 -7.07 -9.84
CA LEU A 85 -6.08 -5.72 -10.00
C LEU A 85 -4.62 -5.71 -9.56
N ILE A 86 -3.72 -5.55 -10.52
CA ILE A 86 -2.28 -5.41 -10.28
C ILE A 86 -1.99 -3.93 -10.03
N VAL A 87 -1.39 -3.61 -8.88
CA VAL A 87 -1.02 -2.23 -8.55
C VAL A 87 0.48 -2.13 -8.37
N THR A 88 1.13 -1.42 -9.29
CA THR A 88 2.59 -1.32 -9.29
C THR A 88 3.10 -0.15 -8.44
N SER A 89 4.37 -0.21 -8.09
CA SER A 89 5.11 0.82 -7.36
C SER A 89 5.62 1.94 -8.28
N PHE A 90 6.17 2.98 -7.69
CA PHE A 90 6.96 4.00 -8.40
C PHE A 90 8.44 3.60 -8.54
N PHE A 91 8.89 2.55 -7.86
CA PHE A 91 10.22 1.99 -8.03
C PHE A 91 10.26 1.08 -9.26
N ALA A 92 11.23 1.32 -10.15
CA ALA A 92 11.31 0.60 -11.42
C ALA A 92 11.59 -0.89 -11.22
N ASP A 93 12.59 -1.21 -10.39
CA ASP A 93 13.02 -2.60 -10.16
C ASP A 93 11.91 -3.43 -9.51
N GLU A 94 11.22 -2.88 -8.50
CA GLU A 94 10.07 -3.52 -7.87
C GLU A 94 8.92 -3.75 -8.86
N THR A 95 8.63 -2.75 -9.70
CA THR A 95 7.61 -2.86 -10.74
C THR A 95 7.98 -3.90 -11.79
N ASP A 96 9.23 -3.91 -12.25
CA ASP A 96 9.69 -4.88 -13.25
C ASP A 96 9.65 -6.32 -12.71
N ALA A 97 10.06 -6.55 -11.48
CA ALA A 97 9.92 -7.86 -10.81
C ALA A 97 8.45 -8.29 -10.66
N HIS A 98 7.57 -7.39 -10.26
CA HIS A 98 6.13 -7.66 -10.13
C HIS A 98 5.50 -8.02 -11.49
N LEU A 99 5.79 -7.25 -12.54
CA LEU A 99 5.28 -7.53 -13.88
C LEU A 99 5.87 -8.81 -14.49
N ALA A 100 7.11 -9.16 -14.18
CA ALA A 100 7.72 -10.43 -14.57
C ALA A 100 6.99 -11.62 -13.92
N THR A 101 6.67 -11.54 -12.63
CA THR A 101 5.88 -12.54 -11.91
C THR A 101 4.48 -12.67 -12.50
N LEU A 102 3.83 -11.53 -12.83
CA LEU A 102 2.53 -11.52 -13.50
C LEU A 102 2.59 -12.24 -14.87
N ALA A 103 3.58 -11.92 -15.69
CA ALA A 103 3.74 -12.55 -17.01
C ALA A 103 4.04 -14.07 -16.91
N ALA A 104 4.85 -14.47 -15.93
CA ALA A 104 5.11 -15.89 -15.66
C ALA A 104 3.83 -16.63 -15.22
N SER A 105 3.03 -16.03 -14.35
CA SER A 105 1.75 -16.57 -13.90
C SER A 105 0.75 -16.72 -15.05
N ALA A 106 0.66 -15.72 -15.93
CA ALA A 106 -0.18 -15.79 -17.13
C ALA A 106 0.28 -16.92 -18.06
N LYS A 107 1.59 -17.05 -18.31
CA LYS A 107 2.15 -18.12 -19.12
C LYS A 107 1.91 -19.52 -18.55
N ALA A 108 1.85 -19.63 -17.22
CA ALA A 108 1.55 -20.89 -16.53
C ALA A 108 0.05 -21.22 -16.50
N GLY A 109 -0.83 -20.36 -17.03
CA GLY A 109 -2.30 -20.55 -17.02
C GLY A 109 -2.95 -20.34 -15.65
N THR A 110 -2.21 -19.87 -14.64
CA THR A 110 -2.77 -19.68 -13.29
C THR A 110 -3.74 -18.51 -13.20
N LEU A 111 -3.78 -17.66 -14.22
CA LEU A 111 -4.67 -16.51 -14.33
C LEU A 111 -5.85 -16.76 -15.28
N ASP A 112 -6.05 -17.99 -15.75
CA ASP A 112 -7.15 -18.31 -16.66
C ASP A 112 -8.50 -18.07 -15.99
N GLY A 113 -9.37 -17.37 -16.69
CA GLY A 113 -10.69 -17.00 -16.18
C GLY A 113 -10.71 -15.73 -15.29
N TRP A 114 -9.57 -15.10 -15.05
CA TRP A 114 -9.51 -13.81 -14.37
C TRP A 114 -9.54 -12.64 -15.36
N GLU A 115 -10.30 -11.60 -15.02
CA GLU A 115 -10.13 -10.30 -15.64
C GLU A 115 -8.91 -9.62 -15.01
N VAL A 116 -7.78 -9.64 -15.71
CA VAL A 116 -6.52 -9.05 -15.20
C VAL A 116 -6.39 -7.61 -15.67
N VAL A 117 -6.22 -6.70 -14.73
CA VAL A 117 -6.12 -5.26 -14.97
C VAL A 117 -4.89 -4.71 -14.27
N VAL A 118 -4.10 -3.90 -14.94
CA VAL A 118 -2.90 -3.28 -14.35
C VAL A 118 -3.14 -1.78 -14.14
N LYS A 119 -2.99 -1.34 -12.91
CA LYS A 119 -3.01 0.07 -12.51
C LYS A 119 -1.59 0.52 -12.16
N PRO A 120 -0.89 1.19 -13.07
CA PRO A 120 0.46 1.67 -12.82
C PRO A 120 0.48 2.85 -11.85
N HIS A 121 1.63 3.05 -11.21
CA HIS A 121 1.91 4.31 -10.54
C HIS A 121 1.98 5.44 -11.59
N PRO A 122 1.41 6.63 -11.33
CA PRO A 122 1.34 7.73 -12.31
C PRO A 122 2.71 8.15 -12.89
N TYR A 123 3.78 7.98 -12.11
CA TYR A 123 5.15 8.37 -12.54
C TYR A 123 5.92 7.24 -13.26
N LEU A 124 5.34 6.03 -13.34
CA LEU A 124 6.02 4.89 -13.96
C LEU A 124 5.07 4.14 -14.91
N PRO A 125 4.95 4.58 -16.16
CA PRO A 125 4.14 3.89 -17.17
C PRO A 125 4.67 2.49 -17.46
N VAL A 126 3.75 1.52 -17.65
CA VAL A 126 4.11 0.10 -17.80
C VAL A 126 3.75 -0.52 -19.15
N VAL A 127 3.11 0.22 -20.04
CA VAL A 127 2.59 -0.32 -21.32
C VAL A 127 3.70 -0.99 -22.14
N GLU A 128 4.83 -0.34 -22.34
CA GLU A 128 5.93 -0.90 -23.12
C GLU A 128 6.63 -2.07 -22.40
N ARG A 129 6.70 -2.01 -21.06
CA ARG A 129 7.20 -3.13 -20.25
C ARG A 129 6.34 -4.38 -20.42
N LEU A 130 5.02 -4.23 -20.36
CA LEU A 130 4.07 -5.33 -20.57
C LEU A 130 4.17 -5.90 -21.97
N LYS A 131 4.21 -5.08 -23.03
CA LYS A 131 4.39 -5.55 -24.41
C LYS A 131 5.65 -6.41 -24.55
N ASN A 132 6.76 -5.96 -23.97
CA ASN A 132 8.03 -6.69 -24.03
C ASN A 132 7.95 -8.03 -23.30
N LEU A 133 7.34 -8.08 -22.10
CA LEU A 133 7.22 -9.30 -21.31
C LEU A 133 6.27 -10.32 -21.95
N TYR A 134 5.21 -9.88 -22.63
CA TYR A 134 4.23 -10.77 -23.26
C TYR A 134 4.64 -11.23 -24.66
N GLY A 135 5.67 -10.61 -25.28
CA GLY A 135 6.33 -11.15 -26.47
C GLY A 135 5.43 -11.42 -27.68
N GLY A 136 4.37 -10.62 -27.86
CA GLY A 136 3.38 -10.77 -28.93
C GLY A 136 2.05 -11.43 -28.50
N ALA A 137 1.96 -12.01 -27.30
CA ALA A 137 0.68 -12.33 -26.69
C ALA A 137 -0.02 -11.04 -26.23
N GLU A 138 -1.33 -11.09 -26.05
CA GLU A 138 -2.10 -9.93 -25.58
C GLU A 138 -1.80 -9.66 -24.09
N PRO A 139 -1.25 -8.50 -23.75
CA PRO A 139 -1.01 -8.14 -22.36
C PRO A 139 -2.31 -7.72 -21.67
N PRO A 140 -2.36 -7.76 -20.31
CA PRO A 140 -3.51 -7.27 -19.57
C PRO A 140 -3.76 -5.79 -19.84
N SER A 141 -5.02 -5.37 -19.70
CA SER A 141 -5.41 -3.97 -19.87
C SER A 141 -4.77 -3.07 -18.82
N VAL A 142 -4.30 -1.91 -19.25
CA VAL A 142 -3.74 -0.88 -18.36
C VAL A 142 -4.80 0.21 -18.16
N VAL A 143 -5.06 0.53 -16.90
CA VAL A 143 -6.08 1.53 -16.52
C VAL A 143 -5.46 2.75 -15.88
N ASP A 144 -6.13 3.89 -16.01
CA ASP A 144 -5.75 5.15 -15.39
C ASP A 144 -6.90 5.72 -14.55
N GLY A 145 -6.59 6.74 -13.73
CA GLY A 145 -7.56 7.40 -12.86
C GLY A 145 -7.38 7.05 -11.37
N PRO A 146 -8.25 7.55 -10.49
CA PRO A 146 -8.18 7.33 -9.05
C PRO A 146 -8.33 5.86 -8.70
N ILE A 147 -7.48 5.36 -7.79
CA ILE A 147 -7.48 3.94 -7.37
C ILE A 147 -8.84 3.51 -6.79
N GLY A 148 -9.53 4.40 -6.10
CA GLY A 148 -10.83 4.13 -5.51
C GLY A 148 -11.90 3.63 -6.49
N ASN A 149 -11.76 3.94 -7.79
CA ASN A 149 -12.68 3.49 -8.84
C ASN A 149 -12.49 2.01 -9.17
N PHE A 150 -11.36 1.42 -8.81
CA PHE A 150 -10.99 0.03 -9.12
C PHE A 150 -11.10 -0.90 -7.91
N LEU A 151 -11.18 -0.34 -6.70
CA LEU A 151 -11.36 -1.10 -5.46
C LEU A 151 -12.85 -1.42 -5.25
N THR A 152 -13.38 -2.34 -6.06
CA THR A 152 -14.80 -2.73 -6.09
C THR A 152 -15.00 -4.17 -5.60
N PRO A 153 -16.18 -4.54 -5.11
CA PRO A 153 -16.49 -5.92 -4.75
C PRO A 153 -16.16 -6.90 -5.87
N GLY A 154 -15.64 -8.08 -5.53
CA GLY A 154 -15.20 -9.08 -6.51
C GLY A 154 -13.80 -8.87 -7.07
N THR A 155 -13.07 -7.86 -6.57
CA THR A 155 -11.67 -7.63 -6.95
C THR A 155 -10.72 -8.23 -5.90
N VAL A 156 -9.71 -8.96 -6.36
CA VAL A 156 -8.49 -9.25 -5.60
C VAL A 156 -7.44 -8.23 -6.00
N VAL A 157 -6.79 -7.62 -5.03
CA VAL A 157 -5.72 -6.65 -5.30
C VAL A 157 -4.37 -7.33 -5.12
N TRP A 158 -3.54 -7.31 -6.15
CA TRP A 158 -2.15 -7.74 -6.06
C TRP A 158 -1.25 -6.50 -6.13
N ALA A 159 -0.77 -6.10 -4.99
CA ALA A 159 -0.04 -4.88 -4.77
C ALA A 159 1.47 -5.11 -4.75
N SER A 160 2.24 -4.19 -5.29
CA SER A 160 3.68 -4.13 -5.05
C SER A 160 3.97 -3.88 -3.57
N ASN A 161 5.13 -4.34 -3.10
CA ASN A 161 5.53 -4.33 -1.69
C ASN A 161 5.45 -2.92 -1.04
N SER A 162 5.86 -1.88 -1.75
CA SER A 162 5.93 -0.52 -1.20
C SER A 162 4.65 0.29 -1.32
N THR A 163 3.63 -0.18 -2.05
CA THR A 163 2.44 0.63 -2.33
C THR A 163 1.46 0.66 -1.16
N THR A 164 0.94 1.86 -0.84
CA THR A 164 -0.09 2.03 0.20
C THR A 164 -1.50 1.61 -0.24
N VAL A 165 -1.69 1.24 -1.50
CA VAL A 165 -2.98 0.74 -2.00
C VAL A 165 -3.39 -0.56 -1.30
N ALA A 166 -2.43 -1.34 -0.81
CA ALA A 166 -2.70 -2.50 0.02
C ALA A 166 -3.56 -2.16 1.25
N LEU A 167 -3.27 -1.03 1.94
CA LEU A 167 -4.10 -0.54 3.06
C LEU A 167 -5.51 -0.14 2.60
N GLU A 168 -5.61 0.56 1.46
CA GLU A 168 -6.89 1.02 0.93
C GLU A 168 -7.80 -0.16 0.55
N ALA A 169 -7.22 -1.20 -0.05
CA ALA A 169 -7.91 -2.43 -0.37
C ALA A 169 -8.34 -3.20 0.89
N ALA A 170 -7.44 -3.35 1.86
CA ALA A 170 -7.74 -4.00 3.14
C ALA A 170 -8.85 -3.25 3.90
N PHE A 171 -8.81 -1.92 3.91
CA PHE A 171 -9.87 -1.10 4.52
C PHE A 171 -11.23 -1.34 3.86
N ARG A 172 -11.26 -1.58 2.56
CA ARG A 172 -12.48 -1.97 1.83
C ARG A 172 -12.83 -3.46 1.93
N LYS A 173 -12.11 -4.21 2.77
CA LYS A 173 -12.29 -5.67 2.97
C LYS A 173 -12.11 -6.48 1.69
N LEU A 174 -11.29 -6.01 0.76
CA LEU A 174 -10.91 -6.76 -0.43
C LEU A 174 -9.74 -7.68 -0.09
N PRO A 175 -9.68 -8.88 -0.69
CA PRO A 175 -8.50 -9.74 -0.60
C PRO A 175 -7.28 -9.04 -1.19
N VAL A 176 -6.16 -9.08 -0.47
CA VAL A 176 -4.91 -8.45 -0.89
C VAL A 176 -3.80 -9.50 -0.92
N LEU A 177 -3.11 -9.52 -2.04
CA LEU A 177 -1.81 -10.18 -2.21
C LEU A 177 -0.76 -9.08 -2.27
N VAL A 178 0.37 -9.27 -1.61
CA VAL A 178 1.50 -8.35 -1.71
C VAL A 178 2.65 -9.09 -2.37
N GLN A 179 3.23 -8.47 -3.39
CA GLN A 179 4.43 -9.00 -4.03
C GLN A 179 5.57 -8.97 -3.02
N ALA A 180 6.05 -10.15 -2.64
CA ALA A 180 7.20 -10.23 -1.74
C ALA A 180 8.44 -9.60 -2.39
N ALA A 181 9.25 -8.94 -1.59
CA ALA A 181 10.57 -8.51 -1.98
C ALA A 181 11.54 -9.67 -1.72
N GLU A 182 12.17 -10.15 -2.80
CA GLU A 182 13.29 -11.08 -2.67
C GLU A 182 14.55 -10.25 -2.39
N ASP A 183 15.30 -10.59 -1.37
CA ASP A 183 16.58 -9.94 -1.02
C ASP A 183 16.51 -8.42 -0.72
N ASP A 184 15.34 -7.89 -0.39
CA ASP A 184 15.15 -6.47 -0.08
C ASP A 184 14.33 -6.28 1.21
N VAL A 185 14.24 -5.04 1.66
CA VAL A 185 13.49 -4.67 2.87
C VAL A 185 11.99 -4.81 2.62
N ASP A 186 11.30 -5.51 3.53
CA ASP A 186 9.84 -5.55 3.50
C ASP A 186 9.26 -4.17 3.83
N LEU A 187 8.68 -3.54 2.81
CA LEU A 187 8.02 -2.25 2.89
C LEU A 187 6.49 -2.39 2.93
N CYS A 188 5.97 -3.61 3.10
CA CYS A 188 4.54 -3.86 3.13
C CYS A 188 3.85 -3.03 4.23
N PRO A 189 2.89 -2.18 3.88
CA PRO A 189 2.20 -1.35 4.87
C PRO A 189 1.22 -2.15 5.74
N LEU A 190 0.98 -3.42 5.43
CA LEU A 190 0.12 -4.33 6.19
C LEU A 190 0.91 -5.18 7.19
N GLN A 191 2.24 -5.09 7.19
CA GLN A 191 3.11 -5.88 8.06
C GLN A 191 2.72 -5.71 9.54
N GLY A 192 2.56 -6.82 10.25
CA GLY A 192 2.20 -6.84 11.67
C GLY A 192 0.71 -6.57 11.98
N LEU A 193 -0.13 -6.37 10.96
CA LEU A 193 -1.57 -6.24 11.18
C LEU A 193 -2.24 -7.62 11.34
N PRO A 194 -3.31 -7.74 12.15
CA PRO A 194 -4.06 -8.99 12.29
C PRO A 194 -4.62 -9.46 10.94
N GLY A 195 -4.49 -10.76 10.66
CA GLY A 195 -5.01 -11.38 9.44
C GLY A 195 -4.09 -11.25 8.21
N VAL A 196 -2.88 -10.74 8.38
CA VAL A 196 -1.81 -10.76 7.38
C VAL A 196 -0.95 -12.00 7.63
N VAL A 197 -0.75 -12.80 6.58
CA VAL A 197 -0.01 -14.08 6.61
C VAL A 197 1.23 -13.93 5.75
#